data_af709d8b2eec4a9aa2f3e4e67fb5c602
#
_entry.id   af709d8b2eec4a9aa2f3e4e67fb5c602
#
_cell.length_a   1.000
_cell.length_b   1.000
_cell.length_c   1.000
_cell.angle_alpha   90.00
_cell.angle_beta   90.00
_cell.angle_gamma   90.00
#
_symmetry.space_group_name_H-M   'P 1'
#
loop_
_entity.id
_entity.type
_entity.pdbx_description
1 polymer ?
#
loop_
_entity_poly.entity_id
_entity_poly.type
_entity_poly.pdbx_seq_one_letter_code
_entity_poly.pdbx_strand_id
1 'polypeptide(L)'
;MEKLHIICYGDSNTHGYCAETGGRFDDDTRWTCVLQKALGDDTLVFEEGLSGRTCVFSDPLNAHMNGLADLAMLMLTHNPLDLLILMLGTNDTKERFSATPQNIADGMDRLIHEAKQTVAWRSAPAILVVAPIIIDARMYDCASVNGEMG
;
A
#
# COMPACT_ATOMS: atom_id res chain seq x y z
N MET A 1 18.88 -19.65 -11.07
CA MET A 1 18.16 -19.74 -9.79
C MET A 1 16.81 -19.05 -9.97
N GLU A 2 15.79 -19.50 -9.24
CA GLU A 2 14.49 -18.83 -9.25
C GLU A 2 14.58 -17.53 -8.47
N LYS A 3 14.03 -16.44 -9.03
CA LYS A 3 14.09 -15.12 -8.38
C LYS A 3 13.22 -15.06 -7.14
N LEU A 4 13.60 -14.21 -6.19
CA LEU A 4 12.75 -13.86 -5.06
C LEU A 4 11.67 -12.90 -5.51
N HIS A 5 10.42 -13.11 -5.07
CA HIS A 5 9.27 -12.27 -5.41
C HIS A 5 8.84 -11.44 -4.21
N ILE A 6 8.83 -10.12 -4.39
CA ILE A 6 8.43 -9.14 -3.38
C ILE A 6 7.26 -8.32 -3.92
N ILE A 7 6.14 -8.30 -3.21
CA ILE A 7 5.05 -7.35 -3.51
C ILE A 7 5.19 -6.14 -2.59
N CYS A 8 5.17 -4.95 -3.19
CA CYS A 8 5.02 -3.67 -2.49
C CYS A 8 3.56 -3.21 -2.61
N TYR A 9 2.73 -3.56 -1.62
CA TYR A 9 1.30 -3.28 -1.62
C TYR A 9 1.01 -2.01 -0.83
N GLY A 10 0.45 -1.00 -1.51
CA GLY A 10 0.28 0.31 -0.89
C GLY A 10 -0.65 1.25 -1.65
N ASP A 11 -0.59 2.51 -1.26
CA ASP A 11 -1.38 3.61 -1.79
C ASP A 11 -0.57 4.50 -2.77
N SER A 12 -0.88 5.80 -2.80
CA SER A 12 -0.17 6.79 -3.62
C SER A 12 1.32 6.90 -3.29
N ASN A 13 1.72 6.65 -2.05
CA ASN A 13 3.14 6.65 -1.66
C ASN A 13 3.89 5.49 -2.33
N THR A 14 3.26 4.34 -2.48
CA THR A 14 3.82 3.19 -3.20
C THR A 14 3.70 3.36 -4.71
N HIS A 15 2.59 3.92 -5.20
CA HIS A 15 2.43 4.27 -6.61
C HIS A 15 3.48 5.27 -7.08
N GLY A 16 3.96 6.14 -6.19
CA GLY A 16 4.89 7.21 -6.49
C GLY A 16 4.21 8.48 -7.00
N TYR A 17 3.06 8.84 -6.43
CA TYR A 17 2.38 10.09 -6.78
C TYR A 17 3.24 11.30 -6.41
N CYS A 18 3.43 12.21 -7.37
CA CYS A 18 4.15 13.47 -7.20
C CYS A 18 3.14 14.61 -7.04
N ALA A 19 3.03 15.15 -5.82
CA ALA A 19 2.09 16.24 -5.52
C ALA A 19 2.42 17.56 -6.25
N GLU A 20 3.68 17.78 -6.60
CA GLU A 20 4.11 19.01 -7.31
C GLU A 20 3.62 19.03 -8.75
N THR A 21 3.58 17.88 -9.42
CA THR A 21 3.23 17.79 -10.84
C THR A 21 1.85 17.19 -11.09
N GLY A 22 1.24 16.57 -10.08
CA GLY A 22 0.03 15.78 -10.21
C GLY A 22 0.24 14.44 -10.96
N GLY A 23 1.49 14.11 -11.29
CA GLY A 23 1.87 12.91 -12.03
C GLY A 23 2.45 11.81 -11.14
N ARG A 24 3.28 10.97 -11.74
CA ARG A 24 4.00 9.88 -11.09
C ARG A 24 5.50 10.15 -11.15
N PHE A 25 6.22 9.92 -10.05
CA PHE A 25 7.69 9.94 -10.05
C PHE A 25 8.26 8.91 -11.04
N ASP A 26 9.43 9.21 -11.57
CA ASP A 26 10.16 8.32 -12.46
C ASP A 26 10.74 7.09 -11.74
N ASP A 27 11.35 6.18 -12.50
CA ASP A 27 11.93 4.93 -12.00
C ASP A 27 13.20 5.13 -11.15
N ASP A 28 13.79 6.32 -11.17
CA ASP A 28 14.95 6.65 -10.36
C ASP A 28 14.55 7.19 -8.97
N THR A 29 13.29 7.64 -8.84
CA THR A 29 12.77 8.29 -7.63
C THR A 29 11.82 7.40 -6.84
N ARG A 30 10.99 6.57 -7.51
CA ARG A 30 10.05 5.67 -6.81
C ARG A 30 10.80 4.69 -5.90
N TRP A 31 10.42 4.65 -4.63
CA TRP A 31 11.10 3.79 -3.66
C TRP A 31 11.09 2.30 -4.04
N THR A 32 10.04 1.83 -4.69
CA THR A 32 9.90 0.45 -5.18
C THR A 32 10.93 0.12 -6.26
N CYS A 33 11.19 1.05 -7.20
CA CYS A 33 12.22 0.91 -8.22
C CYS A 33 13.63 1.04 -7.63
N VAL A 34 13.82 1.93 -6.65
CA VAL A 34 15.08 2.04 -5.90
C VAL A 34 15.36 0.75 -5.14
N LEU A 35 14.33 0.15 -4.53
CA LEU A 35 14.43 -1.16 -3.88
C LEU A 35 14.82 -2.25 -4.88
N GLN A 36 14.17 -2.32 -6.05
CA GLN A 36 14.52 -3.27 -7.11
C GLN A 36 16.00 -3.13 -7.54
N LYS A 37 16.47 -1.90 -7.74
CA LYS A 37 17.87 -1.63 -8.10
C LYS A 37 18.85 -2.08 -7.01
N ALA A 38 18.50 -1.83 -5.75
CA ALA A 38 19.34 -2.21 -4.60
C ALA A 38 19.43 -3.72 -4.40
N LEU A 39 18.35 -4.47 -4.69
CA LEU A 39 18.29 -5.93 -4.53
C LEU A 39 18.87 -6.67 -5.74
N GLY A 40 18.97 -6.02 -6.89
CA GLY A 40 19.56 -6.60 -8.10
C GLY A 40 18.67 -7.61 -8.82
N ASP A 41 19.29 -8.36 -9.75
CA ASP A 41 18.59 -9.20 -10.73
C ASP A 41 18.03 -10.52 -10.18
N ASP A 42 18.44 -10.92 -8.98
CA ASP A 42 17.94 -12.13 -8.32
C ASP A 42 16.59 -11.94 -7.62
N THR A 43 16.03 -10.73 -7.73
CA THR A 43 14.77 -10.35 -7.11
C THR A 43 13.83 -9.71 -8.14
N LEU A 44 12.53 -9.93 -7.97
CA LEU A 44 11.46 -9.22 -8.68
C LEU A 44 10.62 -8.45 -7.66
N VAL A 45 10.57 -7.12 -7.81
CA VAL A 45 9.73 -6.23 -7.00
C VAL A 45 8.49 -5.85 -7.81
N PHE A 46 7.32 -6.24 -7.33
CA PHE A 46 6.03 -5.90 -7.94
C PHE A 46 5.46 -4.66 -7.28
N GLU A 47 5.24 -3.61 -8.08
CA GLU A 47 4.73 -2.32 -7.63
C GLU A 47 3.19 -2.33 -7.64
N GLU A 48 2.57 -2.69 -6.52
CA GLU A 48 1.11 -2.76 -6.35
C GLU A 48 0.58 -1.55 -5.55
N GLY A 49 1.03 -0.36 -5.93
CA GLY A 49 0.55 0.92 -5.39
C GLY A 49 -0.65 1.46 -6.16
N LEU A 50 -1.75 1.78 -5.47
CA LEU A 50 -2.93 2.42 -6.05
C LEU A 50 -3.28 3.68 -5.24
N SER A 51 -3.24 4.86 -5.90
CA SER A 51 -3.58 6.12 -5.24
C SER A 51 -5.01 6.10 -4.68
N GLY A 52 -5.14 6.40 -3.39
CA GLY A 52 -6.44 6.35 -2.70
C GLY A 52 -6.75 5.04 -1.98
N ARG A 53 -5.93 3.98 -2.15
CA ARG A 53 -6.18 2.69 -1.48
C ARG A 53 -6.15 2.83 0.03
N THR A 54 -7.14 2.22 0.68
CA THR A 54 -7.27 2.07 2.15
C THR A 54 -6.89 0.65 2.55
N CYS A 55 -6.78 0.40 3.86
CA CYS A 55 -6.66 -0.96 4.37
C CYS A 55 -7.90 -1.80 4.05
N VAL A 56 -9.09 -1.37 4.51
CA VAL A 56 -10.32 -2.18 4.43
C VAL A 56 -11.58 -1.40 4.08
N PHE A 57 -11.48 -0.07 3.92
CA PHE A 57 -12.65 0.77 3.69
C PHE A 57 -13.00 0.86 2.20
N SER A 58 -14.24 0.56 1.85
CA SER A 58 -14.75 0.84 0.52
C SER A 58 -15.04 2.32 0.39
N ASP A 59 -14.43 2.97 -0.59
CA ASP A 59 -14.65 4.40 -0.83
C ASP A 59 -15.96 4.58 -1.61
N PRO A 60 -16.94 5.33 -1.08
CA PRO A 60 -18.21 5.55 -1.78
C PRO A 60 -18.08 6.43 -3.03
N LEU A 61 -16.96 7.16 -3.17
CA LEU A 61 -16.71 8.07 -4.28
C LEU A 61 -15.77 7.46 -5.34
N ASN A 62 -14.96 6.47 -4.97
CA ASN A 62 -13.96 5.88 -5.86
C ASN A 62 -13.98 4.34 -5.75
N ALA A 63 -14.20 3.66 -6.85
CA ALA A 63 -14.18 2.21 -6.90
C ALA A 63 -12.77 1.63 -6.66
N HIS A 64 -12.70 0.39 -6.20
CA HIS A 64 -11.47 -0.40 -6.04
C HIS A 64 -10.47 0.12 -5.00
N MET A 65 -10.91 0.96 -4.05
CA MET A 65 -10.03 1.50 -3.02
C MET A 65 -9.89 0.61 -1.78
N ASN A 66 -10.67 -0.45 -1.66
CA ASN A 66 -10.59 -1.37 -0.53
C ASN A 66 -9.44 -2.37 -0.73
N GLY A 67 -8.35 -2.18 0.02
CA GLY A 67 -7.15 -3.02 -0.11
C GLY A 67 -7.38 -4.48 0.27
N LEU A 68 -8.27 -4.76 1.23
CA LEU A 68 -8.59 -6.14 1.61
C LEU A 68 -9.27 -6.91 0.47
N ALA A 69 -10.07 -6.24 -0.35
CA ALA A 69 -10.80 -6.88 -1.43
C ALA A 69 -9.87 -7.40 -2.55
N ASP A 70 -8.75 -6.71 -2.79
CA ASP A 70 -7.87 -7.00 -3.93
C ASP A 70 -6.60 -7.78 -3.53
N LEU A 71 -6.23 -7.81 -2.25
CA LEU A 71 -4.95 -8.33 -1.78
C LEU A 71 -4.71 -9.79 -2.20
N ALA A 72 -5.65 -10.69 -1.92
CA ALA A 72 -5.49 -12.11 -2.21
C ALA A 72 -5.34 -12.36 -3.73
N MET A 73 -6.11 -11.65 -4.55
CA MET A 73 -6.02 -11.74 -6.01
C MET A 73 -4.64 -11.36 -6.52
N LEU A 74 -4.09 -10.23 -6.04
CA LEU A 74 -2.77 -9.76 -6.44
C LEU A 74 -1.67 -10.70 -5.95
N MET A 75 -1.76 -11.22 -4.73
CA MET A 75 -0.82 -12.21 -4.22
C MET A 75 -0.81 -13.48 -5.07
N LEU A 76 -1.98 -13.98 -5.46
CA LEU A 76 -2.10 -15.16 -6.32
C LEU A 76 -1.57 -14.90 -7.74
N THR A 77 -1.72 -13.68 -8.26
CA THR A 77 -1.20 -13.30 -9.57
C THR A 77 0.33 -13.33 -9.62
N HIS A 78 0.98 -12.97 -8.51
CA HIS A 78 2.44 -12.87 -8.41
C HIS A 78 3.10 -14.05 -7.68
N ASN A 79 2.37 -15.14 -7.41
CA ASN A 79 2.91 -16.29 -6.70
C ASN A 79 4.07 -16.98 -7.50
N PRO A 80 4.98 -17.67 -6.83
CA PRO A 80 5.16 -17.79 -5.38
C PRO A 80 5.85 -16.56 -4.77
N LEU A 81 5.37 -16.11 -3.59
CA LEU A 81 5.89 -14.94 -2.90
C LEU A 81 6.91 -15.29 -1.83
N ASP A 82 7.89 -14.40 -1.66
CA ASP A 82 8.89 -14.47 -0.60
C ASP A 82 8.71 -13.38 0.44
N LEU A 83 8.20 -12.18 0.03
CA LEU A 83 7.94 -11.05 0.94
C LEU A 83 6.74 -10.23 0.46
N LEU A 84 5.88 -9.84 1.39
CA LEU A 84 4.85 -8.82 1.19
C LEU A 84 5.18 -7.59 2.04
N ILE A 85 5.32 -6.43 1.41
CA ILE A 85 5.47 -5.14 2.08
C ILE A 85 4.12 -4.43 2.04
N LEU A 86 3.51 -4.20 3.22
CA LEU A 86 2.24 -3.48 3.37
C LEU A 86 2.53 -2.04 3.82
N MET A 87 2.14 -1.06 3.01
CA MET A 87 2.29 0.37 3.31
C MET A 87 0.96 1.08 3.01
N LEU A 88 0.04 1.02 3.97
CA LEU A 88 -1.33 1.58 3.90
C LEU A 88 -1.69 2.25 5.23
N GLY A 89 -2.80 2.99 5.23
CA GLY A 89 -3.34 3.66 6.42
C GLY A 89 -3.53 5.17 6.23
N THR A 90 -2.80 5.79 5.30
CA THR A 90 -2.93 7.22 5.03
C THR A 90 -4.33 7.60 4.55
N ASN A 91 -4.88 6.89 3.58
CA ASN A 91 -6.22 7.19 3.04
C ASN A 91 -7.35 6.81 3.99
N ASP A 92 -7.10 5.92 4.93
CA ASP A 92 -8.04 5.52 5.98
C ASP A 92 -8.38 6.68 6.91
N THR A 93 -7.51 7.70 7.00
CA THR A 93 -7.72 8.91 7.81
C THR A 93 -8.68 9.91 7.16
N LYS A 94 -9.15 9.67 5.93
CA LYS A 94 -10.09 10.58 5.28
C LYS A 94 -11.38 10.72 6.08
N GLU A 95 -11.86 11.97 6.23
CA GLU A 95 -13.04 12.29 7.04
C GLU A 95 -14.27 11.43 6.68
N ARG A 96 -14.45 11.12 5.41
CA ARG A 96 -15.59 10.31 4.94
C ARG A 96 -15.63 8.88 5.46
N PHE A 97 -14.53 8.37 6.00
CA PHE A 97 -14.50 7.05 6.63
C PHE A 97 -14.77 7.10 8.13
N SER A 98 -14.59 8.27 8.76
CA SER A 98 -14.77 8.47 10.20
C SER A 98 -14.06 7.41 11.05
N ALA A 99 -12.90 6.94 10.60
CA ALA A 99 -12.16 5.86 11.23
C ALA A 99 -11.31 6.39 12.38
N THR A 100 -11.35 5.68 13.51
CA THR A 100 -10.41 5.92 14.60
C THR A 100 -9.04 5.29 14.28
N PRO A 101 -7.95 5.73 14.94
CA PRO A 101 -6.65 5.06 14.82
C PRO A 101 -6.72 3.54 15.09
N GLN A 102 -7.56 3.12 16.04
CA GLN A 102 -7.79 1.71 16.32
C GLN A 102 -8.45 0.98 15.14
N ASN A 103 -9.46 1.59 14.50
CA ASN A 103 -10.09 0.98 13.32
C ASN A 103 -9.10 0.80 12.16
N ILE A 104 -8.16 1.74 11.99
CA ILE A 104 -7.12 1.65 10.96
C ILE A 104 -6.14 0.51 11.29
N ALA A 105 -5.73 0.41 12.55
CA ALA A 105 -4.88 -0.68 13.02
C ALA A 105 -5.55 -2.05 12.85
N ASP A 106 -6.83 -2.17 13.21
CA ASP A 106 -7.62 -3.40 13.03
C ASP A 106 -7.76 -3.75 11.54
N GLY A 107 -7.86 -2.73 10.67
CA GLY A 107 -7.84 -2.90 9.22
C GLY A 107 -6.52 -3.48 8.71
N MET A 108 -5.38 -3.02 9.23
CA MET A 108 -4.07 -3.58 8.92
C MET A 108 -3.94 -5.03 9.41
N ASP A 109 -4.43 -5.35 10.61
CA ASP A 109 -4.46 -6.71 11.12
C ASP A 109 -5.30 -7.65 10.21
N ARG A 110 -6.40 -7.15 9.65
CA ARG A 110 -7.20 -7.90 8.67
C ARG A 110 -6.42 -8.20 7.40
N LEU A 111 -5.64 -7.25 6.88
CA LEU A 111 -4.77 -7.46 5.73
C LEU A 111 -3.69 -8.52 6.02
N ILE A 112 -3.04 -8.43 7.18
CA ILE A 112 -2.03 -9.38 7.60
C ILE A 112 -2.62 -10.79 7.72
N HIS A 113 -3.81 -10.91 8.30
CA HIS A 113 -4.51 -12.18 8.45
C HIS A 113 -4.84 -12.80 7.08
N GLU A 114 -5.41 -12.02 6.17
CA GLU A 114 -5.72 -12.44 4.79
C GLU A 114 -4.45 -12.90 4.07
N ALA A 115 -3.39 -12.11 4.13
CA ALA A 115 -2.12 -12.44 3.50
C ALA A 115 -1.53 -13.76 4.01
N LYS A 116 -1.60 -14.02 5.31
CA LYS A 116 -1.09 -15.27 5.92
C LYS A 116 -1.86 -16.51 5.46
N GLN A 117 -3.15 -16.37 5.17
CA GLN A 117 -4.00 -17.48 4.73
C GLN A 117 -4.00 -17.71 3.23
N THR A 118 -3.58 -16.71 2.45
CA THR A 118 -3.52 -16.82 0.99
C THR A 118 -2.44 -17.81 0.56
N VAL A 119 -2.81 -18.78 -0.28
CA VAL A 119 -1.90 -19.85 -0.75
C VAL A 119 -1.01 -19.33 -1.89
N ALA A 120 -0.20 -18.33 -1.59
CA ALA A 120 0.68 -17.68 -2.57
C ALA A 120 2.16 -17.71 -2.15
N TRP A 121 2.48 -18.21 -0.98
CA TRP A 121 3.82 -18.16 -0.41
C TRP A 121 4.71 -19.32 -0.90
N ARG A 122 5.99 -19.02 -1.18
CA ARG A 122 7.00 -20.05 -1.49
C ARG A 122 7.34 -20.90 -0.25
N SER A 123 7.31 -20.26 0.92
CA SER A 123 7.57 -20.88 2.21
C SER A 123 6.64 -20.26 3.28
N ALA A 124 7.10 -20.09 4.51
CA ALA A 124 6.32 -19.39 5.53
C ALA A 124 6.06 -17.92 5.15
N PRO A 125 4.87 -17.37 5.46
CA PRO A 125 4.56 -15.98 5.20
C PRO A 125 5.58 -15.01 5.82
N ALA A 126 6.14 -14.11 5.02
CA ALA A 126 7.01 -13.02 5.46
C ALA A 126 6.34 -11.69 5.10
N ILE A 127 5.97 -10.89 6.11
CA ILE A 127 5.23 -9.65 5.95
C ILE A 127 5.97 -8.53 6.68
N LEU A 128 6.26 -7.45 5.96
CA LEU A 128 6.80 -6.20 6.49
C LEU A 128 5.70 -5.14 6.45
N VAL A 129 5.37 -4.57 7.61
CA VAL A 129 4.44 -3.44 7.69
C VAL A 129 5.24 -2.16 7.82
N VAL A 130 4.96 -1.21 6.93
CA VAL A 130 5.51 0.13 6.96
C VAL A 130 4.41 1.09 7.39
N ALA A 131 4.58 1.70 8.58
CA ALA A 131 3.61 2.65 9.10
C ALA A 131 3.55 3.91 8.21
N PRO A 132 2.36 4.49 7.99
CA PRO A 132 2.24 5.76 7.29
C PRO A 132 2.90 6.89 8.08
N ILE A 133 3.34 7.93 7.38
CA ILE A 133 3.84 9.15 8.02
C ILE A 133 2.70 9.86 8.78
N ILE A 134 3.07 10.55 9.85
CA ILE A 134 2.12 11.38 10.60
C ILE A 134 1.62 12.51 9.70
N ILE A 135 0.30 12.70 9.64
CA ILE A 135 -0.31 13.79 8.90
C ILE A 135 -0.07 15.10 9.67
N ASP A 136 0.49 16.10 8.99
CA ASP A 136 0.79 17.40 9.56
C ASP A 136 -0.52 18.19 9.76
N ALA A 137 -0.74 18.75 10.95
CA ALA A 137 -1.93 19.54 11.27
C ALA A 137 -2.13 20.76 10.35
N ARG A 138 -1.07 21.26 9.70
CA ARG A 138 -1.15 22.36 8.72
C ARG A 138 -1.98 22.00 7.49
N MET A 139 -2.25 20.72 7.26
CA MET A 139 -3.12 20.30 6.17
C MET A 139 -4.54 20.87 6.27
N TYR A 140 -5.05 21.15 7.48
CA TYR A 140 -6.38 21.74 7.67
C TYR A 140 -6.51 23.12 7.02
N ASP A 141 -5.39 23.84 6.89
CA ASP A 141 -5.33 25.15 6.24
C ASP A 141 -5.06 25.03 4.73
N CYS A 142 -4.86 23.83 4.23
CA CYS A 142 -4.56 23.57 2.82
C CYS A 142 -5.85 23.30 2.04
N ALA A 143 -6.23 24.22 1.14
CA ALA A 143 -7.47 24.12 0.38
C ALA A 143 -7.60 22.85 -0.47
N SER A 144 -6.48 22.25 -0.89
CA SER A 144 -6.48 21.04 -1.72
C SER A 144 -6.75 19.74 -0.96
N VAL A 145 -6.63 19.76 0.38
CA VAL A 145 -6.83 18.58 1.24
C VAL A 145 -7.86 18.81 2.36
N ASN A 146 -8.35 20.03 2.50
CA ASN A 146 -9.35 20.36 3.50
C ASN A 146 -10.63 19.53 3.26
N GLY A 147 -11.09 18.85 4.31
CA GLY A 147 -12.23 17.92 4.24
C GLY A 147 -11.90 16.55 3.63
N GLU A 148 -10.68 16.33 3.17
CA GLU A 148 -10.25 15.02 2.65
C GLU A 148 -9.56 14.16 3.72
N MET A 149 -8.70 14.78 4.53
CA MET A 149 -7.90 14.08 5.54
C MET A 149 -8.22 14.65 6.91
N GLY A 150 -8.38 13.79 7.90
CA GLY A 150 -8.71 14.18 9.26
C GLY A 150 -7.84 13.54 10.32
#